data_a1f2e6c645274d1890c521f643f11780
#
_entry.id   a1f2e6c645274d1890c521f643f11780
#
_cell.length_a   1.000
_cell.length_b   1.000
_cell.length_c   1.000
_cell.angle_alpha   90.00
_cell.angle_beta   90.00
_cell.angle_gamma   90.00
#
_symmetry.space_group_name_H-M   'P 1'
#
loop_
_entity.id
_entity.type
_entity.pdbx_description
1 polymer ?
#
loop_
_entity_poly.entity_id
_entity_poly.type
_entity_poly.pdbx_seq_one_letter_code
_entity_poly.pdbx_strand_id
1 'polypeptide(L)'
;MNFPTFNDEKTGKWLKLGLFGVLTLFCLSCIYFAVNHAERPSDEPTRMRFSDTTDKNSVKKDLWVTDREAAEIVTKIEHIHDGTTRPNVSYYVTAPNLNAAADRTEQAIRKNDSQIPLAARAKSDRTIVTVDDERQKVDVYKINLRNNHKIKAGGTYIDGKPYLSVGYQAGRVEGIAHTDGTGVQGGTLMYTIKEW
;
A
#
# COMPACT_ATOMS: atom_id res chain seq x y z
N MET A 1 43.95 35.57 24.77
CA MET A 1 42.55 35.26 24.44
C MET A 1 42.28 33.84 24.91
N ASN A 2 41.61 33.68 26.06
CA ASN A 2 41.23 32.36 26.56
C ASN A 2 39.89 31.98 25.91
N PHE A 3 39.91 30.95 25.08
CA PHE A 3 38.69 30.35 24.58
C PHE A 3 38.00 29.56 25.71
N PRO A 4 36.70 29.75 25.93
CA PRO A 4 35.99 28.98 26.96
C PRO A 4 36.01 27.49 26.56
N THR A 5 36.58 26.66 27.42
CA THR A 5 36.55 25.21 27.33
C THR A 5 35.11 24.75 27.56
N PHE A 6 34.44 24.31 26.50
CA PHE A 6 33.12 23.69 26.52
C PHE A 6 33.20 22.29 27.17
N ASN A 7 33.40 22.26 28.48
CA ASN A 7 33.41 21.00 29.22
C ASN A 7 32.54 21.09 30.47
N ASP A 8 31.29 21.52 30.28
CA ASP A 8 30.31 21.48 31.35
C ASP A 8 29.37 20.31 31.10
N GLU A 9 29.38 19.31 31.96
CA GLU A 9 28.59 18.07 31.85
C GLU A 9 27.09 18.35 31.67
N LYS A 10 26.60 19.45 32.22
CA LYS A 10 25.23 19.93 32.03
C LYS A 10 24.97 20.40 30.61
N THR A 11 25.90 21.12 29.98
CA THR A 11 25.78 21.61 28.59
C THR A 11 25.74 20.44 27.60
N GLY A 12 26.56 19.39 27.88
CA GLY A 12 26.54 18.17 27.06
C GLY A 12 25.21 17.41 27.13
N LYS A 13 24.55 17.38 28.29
CA LYS A 13 23.23 16.76 28.45
C LYS A 13 22.14 17.51 27.68
N TRP A 14 22.12 18.83 27.76
CA TRP A 14 21.16 19.68 27.03
C TRP A 14 21.37 19.62 25.52
N LEU A 15 22.63 19.55 25.06
CA LEU A 15 22.94 19.39 23.64
C LEU A 15 22.47 18.04 23.09
N LYS A 16 22.68 16.96 23.85
CA LYS A 16 22.17 15.62 23.49
C LYS A 16 20.65 15.58 23.45
N LEU A 17 19.98 16.20 24.43
CA LEU A 17 18.52 16.29 24.47
C LEU A 17 17.97 17.10 23.30
N GLY A 18 18.60 18.22 22.96
CA GLY A 18 18.26 19.03 21.79
C GLY A 18 18.43 18.27 20.46
N LEU A 19 19.57 17.57 20.30
CA LEU A 19 19.85 16.77 19.14
C LEU A 19 18.82 15.63 18.98
N PHE A 20 18.48 14.97 20.09
CA PHE A 20 17.45 13.92 20.09
C PHE A 20 16.07 14.48 19.70
N GLY A 21 15.70 15.66 20.24
CA GLY A 21 14.45 16.34 19.86
C GLY A 21 14.38 16.67 18.36
N VAL A 22 15.47 17.21 17.80
CA VAL A 22 15.56 17.52 16.37
C VAL A 22 15.47 16.24 15.52
N LEU A 23 16.16 15.17 15.92
CA LEU A 23 16.12 13.88 15.20
C LEU A 23 14.71 13.28 15.23
N THR A 24 14.04 13.35 16.38
CA THR A 24 12.66 12.87 16.53
C THR A 24 11.69 13.65 15.64
N LEU A 25 11.79 14.97 15.63
CA LEU A 25 10.98 15.85 14.76
C LEU A 25 11.26 15.57 13.27
N PHE A 26 12.52 15.36 12.91
CA PHE A 26 12.90 14.98 11.55
C PHE A 26 12.30 13.64 11.15
N CYS A 27 12.40 12.62 12.00
CA CYS A 27 11.78 11.29 11.75
C CYS A 27 10.25 11.41 11.63
N LEU A 28 9.59 12.16 12.51
CA LEU A 28 8.14 12.39 12.42
C LEU A 28 7.76 13.15 11.15
N SER A 29 8.55 14.12 10.74
CA SER A 29 8.37 14.85 9.49
C SER A 29 8.53 13.94 8.28
N CYS A 30 9.55 13.06 8.26
CA CYS A 30 9.74 12.07 7.20
C CYS A 30 8.57 11.07 7.14
N ILE A 31 8.08 10.59 8.28
CA ILE A 31 6.92 9.71 8.36
C ILE A 31 5.66 10.44 7.86
N TYR A 32 5.43 11.66 8.32
CA TYR A 32 4.31 12.49 7.86
C TYR A 32 4.35 12.71 6.34
N PHE A 33 5.54 13.04 5.81
CA PHE A 33 5.74 13.24 4.37
C PHE A 33 5.54 11.94 3.59
N ALA A 34 6.08 10.81 4.06
CA ALA A 34 5.90 9.50 3.45
C ALA A 34 4.43 9.05 3.45
N VAL A 35 3.69 9.32 4.53
CA VAL A 35 2.26 8.95 4.63
C VAL A 35 1.38 9.86 3.77
N ASN A 36 1.68 11.16 3.71
CA ASN A 36 0.85 12.11 2.94
C ASN A 36 1.22 12.19 1.45
N HIS A 37 2.46 11.84 1.09
CA HIS A 37 2.94 11.81 -0.30
C HIS A 37 3.05 10.39 -0.86
N ALA A 38 2.76 9.35 -0.08
CA ALA A 38 2.37 8.07 -0.66
C ALA A 38 1.12 8.36 -1.48
N GLU A 39 1.28 8.53 -2.79
CA GLU A 39 0.17 8.64 -3.72
C GLU A 39 -0.74 7.45 -3.43
N ARG A 40 -1.88 7.74 -2.79
CA ARG A 40 -2.88 6.69 -2.59
C ARG A 40 -3.22 6.21 -3.98
N PRO A 41 -3.11 4.91 -4.25
CA PRO A 41 -3.49 4.36 -5.53
C PRO A 41 -4.85 4.94 -5.89
N SER A 42 -4.96 5.51 -7.07
CA SER A 42 -6.21 6.12 -7.52
C SER A 42 -7.28 5.03 -7.55
N ASP A 43 -8.32 5.17 -6.75
CA ASP A 43 -9.51 4.29 -6.77
C ASP A 43 -10.34 4.52 -8.05
N GLU A 44 -9.83 5.37 -8.95
CA GLU A 44 -10.46 5.64 -10.23
C GLU A 44 -10.38 4.42 -11.15
N PRO A 45 -11.51 4.02 -11.74
CA PRO A 45 -11.53 2.92 -12.68
C PRO A 45 -10.67 3.26 -13.91
N THR A 46 -9.76 2.36 -14.26
CA THR A 46 -8.93 2.46 -15.46
C THR A 46 -9.42 1.47 -16.49
N ARG A 47 -9.64 1.96 -17.70
CA ARG A 47 -10.08 1.12 -18.81
C ARG A 47 -8.88 0.50 -19.51
N MET A 48 -8.94 -0.82 -19.75
CA MET A 48 -7.93 -1.57 -20.49
C MET A 48 -8.61 -2.60 -21.39
N ARG A 49 -7.96 -2.98 -22.50
CA ARG A 49 -8.35 -4.18 -23.24
C ARG A 49 -7.89 -5.41 -22.47
N PHE A 50 -8.60 -6.51 -22.62
CA PHE A 50 -8.20 -7.73 -21.94
C PHE A 50 -6.77 -8.16 -22.33
N SER A 51 -6.41 -8.07 -23.62
CA SER A 51 -5.04 -8.34 -24.10
C SER A 51 -3.96 -7.53 -23.38
N ASP A 52 -4.26 -6.28 -23.03
CA ASP A 52 -3.31 -5.39 -22.38
C ASP A 52 -3.17 -5.70 -20.89
N THR A 53 -4.19 -6.31 -20.28
CA THR A 53 -4.14 -6.73 -18.87
C THR A 53 -3.29 -7.98 -18.64
N THR A 54 -2.95 -8.73 -19.68
CA THR A 54 -2.04 -9.88 -19.63
C THR A 54 -0.57 -9.48 -19.87
N ASP A 55 -0.33 -8.26 -20.38
CA ASP A 55 1.02 -7.72 -20.54
C ASP A 55 1.44 -6.88 -19.33
N LYS A 56 2.47 -7.34 -18.63
CA LYS A 56 3.02 -6.69 -17.45
C LYS A 56 3.44 -5.23 -17.69
N ASN A 57 3.99 -4.92 -18.87
CA ASN A 57 4.48 -3.57 -19.17
C ASN A 57 3.32 -2.61 -19.40
N SER A 58 2.26 -3.05 -20.07
CA SER A 58 1.02 -2.29 -20.24
C SER A 58 0.36 -2.00 -18.90
N VAL A 59 0.20 -3.03 -18.06
CA VAL A 59 -0.35 -2.90 -16.70
C VAL A 59 0.47 -1.92 -15.85
N LYS A 60 1.81 -2.02 -15.88
CA LYS A 60 2.70 -1.11 -15.16
C LYS A 60 2.49 0.34 -15.59
N LYS A 61 2.44 0.58 -16.90
CA LYS A 61 2.32 1.93 -17.48
C LYS A 61 0.96 2.54 -17.19
N ASP A 62 -0.11 1.81 -17.46
CA ASP A 62 -1.47 2.34 -17.43
C ASP A 62 -2.01 2.51 -16.00
N LEU A 63 -1.55 1.68 -15.06
CA LEU A 63 -1.95 1.75 -13.65
C LEU A 63 -0.93 2.45 -12.74
N TRP A 64 0.21 2.90 -13.29
CA TRP A 64 1.27 3.58 -12.52
C TRP A 64 1.71 2.77 -11.30
N VAL A 65 1.95 1.49 -11.51
CA VAL A 65 2.36 0.54 -10.47
C VAL A 65 3.80 0.08 -10.64
N THR A 66 4.36 -0.52 -9.60
CA THR A 66 5.70 -1.12 -9.67
C THR A 66 5.70 -2.42 -10.49
N ASP A 67 6.89 -2.87 -10.92
CA ASP A 67 7.03 -4.15 -11.64
C ASP A 67 6.46 -5.35 -10.91
N ARG A 68 6.57 -5.36 -9.58
CA ARG A 68 6.06 -6.42 -8.72
C ARG A 68 4.53 -6.39 -8.66
N GLU A 69 3.96 -5.22 -8.46
CA GLU A 69 2.51 -5.01 -8.43
C GLU A 69 1.88 -5.34 -9.78
N ALA A 70 2.51 -4.92 -10.89
CA ALA A 70 2.06 -5.28 -12.23
C ALA A 70 2.01 -6.79 -12.44
N ALA A 71 3.05 -7.53 -12.03
CA ALA A 71 3.07 -8.99 -12.11
C ALA A 71 1.97 -9.63 -11.24
N GLU A 72 1.72 -9.10 -10.03
CA GLU A 72 0.64 -9.57 -9.15
C GLU A 72 -0.74 -9.33 -9.78
N ILE A 73 -0.95 -8.16 -10.41
CA ILE A 73 -2.21 -7.81 -11.08
C ILE A 73 -2.46 -8.75 -12.25
N VAL A 74 -1.47 -8.95 -13.13
CA VAL A 74 -1.56 -9.89 -14.28
C VAL A 74 -1.97 -11.27 -13.80
N THR A 75 -1.25 -11.83 -12.82
CA THR A 75 -1.55 -13.17 -12.28
C THR A 75 -2.96 -13.27 -11.72
N LYS A 76 -3.44 -12.24 -11.00
CA LYS A 76 -4.81 -12.23 -10.47
C LYS A 76 -5.86 -12.19 -11.57
N ILE A 77 -5.65 -11.37 -12.61
CA ILE A 77 -6.57 -11.28 -13.75
C ILE A 77 -6.62 -12.59 -14.51
N GLU A 78 -5.47 -13.21 -14.79
CA GLU A 78 -5.39 -14.51 -15.45
C GLU A 78 -6.15 -15.59 -14.67
N HIS A 79 -5.94 -15.69 -13.34
CA HIS A 79 -6.65 -16.65 -12.51
C HIS A 79 -8.16 -16.45 -12.50
N ILE A 80 -8.64 -15.20 -12.55
CA ILE A 80 -10.08 -14.90 -12.65
C ILE A 80 -10.58 -15.28 -14.04
N HIS A 81 -9.82 -14.93 -15.09
CA HIS A 81 -10.19 -15.19 -16.47
C HIS A 81 -10.28 -16.69 -16.77
N ASP A 82 -9.33 -17.49 -16.27
CA ASP A 82 -9.29 -18.94 -16.42
C ASP A 82 -10.32 -19.69 -15.55
N GLY A 83 -11.11 -18.95 -14.77
CA GLY A 83 -12.14 -19.51 -13.90
C GLY A 83 -11.61 -20.17 -12.62
N THR A 84 -10.32 -20.05 -12.34
CA THR A 84 -9.70 -20.55 -11.09
C THR A 84 -10.19 -19.76 -9.89
N THR A 85 -10.47 -18.47 -10.10
CA THR A 85 -11.06 -17.58 -9.10
C THR A 85 -12.29 -16.91 -9.71
N ARG A 86 -13.37 -16.78 -8.93
CA ARG A 86 -14.57 -16.10 -9.44
C ARG A 86 -14.30 -14.61 -9.60
N PRO A 87 -14.81 -13.94 -10.66
CA PRO A 87 -14.78 -12.50 -10.76
C PRO A 87 -15.51 -11.89 -9.56
N ASN A 88 -15.01 -10.79 -9.04
CA ASN A 88 -15.63 -10.13 -7.90
C ASN A 88 -17.06 -9.66 -8.19
N VAL A 89 -17.35 -9.32 -9.45
CA VAL A 89 -18.66 -8.84 -9.89
C VAL A 89 -18.91 -9.21 -11.35
N SER A 90 -20.07 -9.79 -11.61
CA SER A 90 -20.63 -9.91 -12.96
C SER A 90 -22.01 -9.27 -12.97
N TYR A 91 -22.23 -8.31 -13.86
CA TYR A 91 -23.55 -7.70 -14.09
C TYR A 91 -23.66 -7.29 -15.56
N TYR A 92 -24.89 -7.16 -16.03
CA TYR A 92 -25.16 -6.82 -17.43
C TYR A 92 -25.47 -5.33 -17.57
N VAL A 93 -24.83 -4.70 -18.55
CA VAL A 93 -25.10 -3.30 -18.92
C VAL A 93 -25.67 -3.28 -20.33
N THR A 94 -26.87 -2.73 -20.49
CA THR A 94 -27.47 -2.55 -21.80
C THR A 94 -26.78 -1.39 -22.52
N ALA A 95 -26.10 -1.70 -23.63
CA ALA A 95 -25.39 -0.71 -24.43
C ALA A 95 -25.33 -1.16 -25.89
N PRO A 96 -25.15 -0.26 -26.86
CA PRO A 96 -25.11 -0.59 -28.29
C PRO A 96 -23.89 -1.41 -28.70
N ASN A 97 -22.81 -1.33 -27.94
CA ASN A 97 -21.58 -2.09 -28.15
C ASN A 97 -20.76 -2.22 -26.84
N LEU A 98 -19.74 -3.06 -26.84
CA LEU A 98 -18.91 -3.31 -25.66
C LEU A 98 -18.19 -2.08 -25.16
N ASN A 99 -17.74 -1.21 -26.06
CA ASN A 99 -17.08 0.03 -25.67
C ASN A 99 -18.02 0.96 -24.91
N ALA A 100 -19.23 1.13 -25.38
CA ALA A 100 -20.26 1.90 -24.71
C ALA A 100 -20.69 1.25 -23.37
N ALA A 101 -20.67 -0.08 -23.27
CA ALA A 101 -20.89 -0.79 -22.02
C ALA A 101 -19.77 -0.49 -21.01
N ALA A 102 -18.52 -0.52 -21.43
CA ALA A 102 -17.37 -0.20 -20.59
C ALA A 102 -17.42 1.27 -20.10
N ASP A 103 -17.73 2.22 -21.00
CA ASP A 103 -17.87 3.64 -20.65
C ASP A 103 -18.97 3.86 -19.61
N ARG A 104 -20.12 3.23 -19.77
CA ARG A 104 -21.22 3.32 -18.79
C ARG A 104 -20.84 2.70 -17.46
N THR A 105 -20.16 1.56 -17.49
CA THR A 105 -19.66 0.88 -16.28
C THR A 105 -18.67 1.76 -15.53
N GLU A 106 -17.70 2.33 -16.23
CA GLU A 106 -16.70 3.24 -15.65
C GLU A 106 -17.36 4.47 -15.02
N GLN A 107 -18.29 5.12 -15.74
CA GLN A 107 -19.01 6.28 -15.23
C GLN A 107 -19.87 5.93 -14.00
N ALA A 108 -20.53 4.78 -14.01
CA ALA A 108 -21.34 4.32 -12.89
C ALA A 108 -20.48 4.06 -11.62
N ILE A 109 -19.28 3.49 -11.80
CA ILE A 109 -18.33 3.30 -10.70
C ILE A 109 -17.85 4.67 -10.17
N ARG A 110 -17.44 5.58 -11.05
CA ARG A 110 -16.99 6.94 -10.68
C ARG A 110 -18.07 7.73 -9.92
N LYS A 111 -19.32 7.63 -10.33
CA LYS A 111 -20.47 8.29 -9.69
C LYS A 111 -20.99 7.56 -8.45
N ASN A 112 -20.40 6.41 -8.12
CA ASN A 112 -20.91 5.53 -7.05
C ASN A 112 -22.41 5.22 -7.19
N ASP A 113 -22.85 4.92 -8.42
CA ASP A 113 -24.25 4.72 -8.76
C ASP A 113 -24.83 3.52 -7.98
N SER A 114 -25.98 3.76 -7.32
CA SER A 114 -26.65 2.71 -6.55
C SER A 114 -27.24 1.58 -7.41
N GLN A 115 -27.37 1.78 -8.71
CA GLN A 115 -27.89 0.76 -9.63
C GLN A 115 -26.88 -0.35 -9.92
N ILE A 116 -25.58 -0.10 -9.71
CA ILE A 116 -24.57 -1.15 -9.86
C ILE A 116 -24.32 -1.90 -8.53
N PRO A 117 -23.92 -3.17 -8.58
CA PRO A 117 -23.68 -3.97 -7.39
C PRO A 117 -22.68 -3.32 -6.43
N LEU A 118 -22.92 -3.49 -5.12
CA LEU A 118 -22.05 -2.94 -4.07
C LEU A 118 -20.58 -3.39 -4.24
N ALA A 119 -20.36 -4.62 -4.70
CA ALA A 119 -19.03 -5.16 -4.93
C ALA A 119 -18.28 -4.39 -6.05
N ALA A 120 -18.97 -3.88 -7.07
CA ALA A 120 -18.37 -3.05 -8.11
C ALA A 120 -18.03 -1.64 -7.60
N ARG A 121 -18.73 -1.15 -6.58
CA ARG A 121 -18.51 0.14 -5.92
C ARG A 121 -17.56 0.08 -4.73
N ALA A 122 -17.27 -1.13 -4.24
CA ALA A 122 -16.38 -1.31 -3.11
C ALA A 122 -15.02 -0.66 -3.38
N LYS A 123 -14.42 -0.05 -2.35
CA LYS A 123 -13.05 0.50 -2.46
C LYS A 123 -12.06 -0.62 -2.73
N SER A 124 -11.10 -0.34 -3.59
CA SER A 124 -9.97 -1.23 -3.89
C SER A 124 -8.74 -0.38 -4.24
N ASP A 125 -7.56 -0.97 -4.20
CA ASP A 125 -6.34 -0.26 -4.55
C ASP A 125 -6.29 0.06 -6.04
N ARG A 126 -6.86 -0.83 -6.86
CA ARG A 126 -7.00 -0.64 -8.31
C ARG A 126 -8.34 -1.18 -8.79
N THR A 127 -8.99 -0.42 -9.65
CA THR A 127 -10.21 -0.85 -10.36
C THR A 127 -9.93 -0.85 -11.84
N ILE A 128 -10.09 -2.00 -12.49
CA ILE A 128 -9.84 -2.16 -13.92
C ILE A 128 -11.14 -2.56 -14.58
N VAL A 129 -11.54 -1.82 -15.62
CA VAL A 129 -12.68 -2.15 -16.48
C VAL A 129 -12.12 -2.66 -17.80
N THR A 130 -12.35 -3.93 -18.10
CA THR A 130 -11.83 -4.57 -19.31
C THR A 130 -12.92 -4.84 -20.32
N VAL A 131 -12.56 -4.69 -21.59
CA VAL A 131 -13.36 -5.15 -22.73
C VAL A 131 -12.73 -6.44 -23.23
N ASP A 132 -13.49 -7.51 -23.19
CA ASP A 132 -13.13 -8.81 -23.75
C ASP A 132 -13.93 -9.02 -25.05
N ASP A 133 -13.29 -8.76 -26.17
CA ASP A 133 -13.92 -8.87 -27.49
C ASP A 133 -14.17 -10.33 -27.87
N GLU A 134 -13.38 -11.28 -27.34
CA GLU A 134 -13.56 -12.72 -27.65
C GLU A 134 -14.79 -13.28 -26.93
N ARG A 135 -14.97 -12.92 -25.67
CA ARG A 135 -16.09 -13.37 -24.84
C ARG A 135 -17.31 -12.45 -24.90
N GLN A 136 -17.21 -11.35 -25.66
CA GLN A 136 -18.28 -10.34 -25.83
C GLN A 136 -18.83 -9.82 -24.49
N LYS A 137 -17.93 -9.46 -23.56
CA LYS A 137 -18.29 -9.00 -22.22
C LYS A 137 -17.39 -7.87 -21.70
N VAL A 138 -17.87 -7.19 -20.69
CA VAL A 138 -17.11 -6.21 -19.90
C VAL A 138 -16.96 -6.75 -18.49
N ASP A 139 -15.73 -6.89 -18.04
CA ASP A 139 -15.41 -7.35 -16.69
C ASP A 139 -14.88 -6.17 -15.83
N VAL A 140 -15.19 -6.22 -14.54
CA VAL A 140 -14.65 -5.27 -13.55
C VAL A 140 -13.79 -6.04 -12.55
N TYR A 141 -12.50 -5.74 -12.55
CA TYR A 141 -11.56 -6.30 -11.59
C TYR A 141 -11.31 -5.31 -10.46
N LYS A 142 -11.63 -5.73 -9.23
CA LYS A 142 -11.30 -5.02 -8.00
C LYS A 142 -10.09 -5.68 -7.38
N ILE A 143 -8.94 -5.00 -7.46
CA ILE A 143 -7.66 -5.56 -7.05
C ILE A 143 -7.15 -4.83 -5.83
N ASN A 144 -6.94 -5.57 -4.75
CA ASN A 144 -6.24 -5.10 -3.57
C ASN A 144 -4.81 -5.64 -3.65
N LEU A 145 -3.85 -4.71 -3.71
CA LEU A 145 -2.43 -5.03 -3.70
C LEU A 145 -2.01 -5.38 -2.27
N ARG A 146 -1.10 -6.33 -2.14
CA ARG A 146 -0.56 -6.65 -0.82
C ARG A 146 0.29 -5.49 -0.33
N ASN A 147 -0.17 -4.82 0.71
CA ASN A 147 0.62 -3.80 1.40
C ASN A 147 1.71 -4.49 2.22
N ASN A 148 2.86 -4.75 1.58
CA ASN A 148 3.97 -5.49 2.17
C ASN A 148 4.84 -4.63 3.11
N HIS A 149 4.51 -3.33 3.26
CA HIS A 149 5.22 -2.41 4.15
C HIS A 149 4.29 -1.99 5.29
N LYS A 150 4.72 -2.23 6.52
CA LYS A 150 3.95 -1.86 7.71
C LYS A 150 4.88 -1.20 8.72
N ILE A 151 4.41 -0.10 9.31
CA ILE A 151 5.03 0.48 10.50
C ILE A 151 4.18 0.06 11.69
N LYS A 152 4.83 -0.44 12.73
CA LYS A 152 4.16 -0.91 13.94
C LYS A 152 4.75 -0.18 15.13
N ALA A 153 3.91 0.13 16.12
CA ALA A 153 4.34 0.67 17.39
C ALA A 153 3.63 -0.08 18.51
N GLY A 154 4.31 -0.28 19.63
CA GLY A 154 3.76 -1.01 20.76
C GLY A 154 4.65 -0.97 21.99
N GLY A 155 4.24 -1.68 23.03
CA GLY A 155 5.02 -1.90 24.24
C GLY A 155 5.50 -3.35 24.30
N THR A 156 6.72 -3.54 24.81
CA THR A 156 7.33 -4.83 25.09
C THR A 156 7.76 -4.87 26.54
N TYR A 157 7.62 -6.00 27.19
CA TYR A 157 8.05 -6.18 28.58
C TYR A 157 9.14 -7.27 28.61
N ILE A 158 10.35 -6.89 29.01
CA ILE A 158 11.53 -7.78 29.02
C ILE A 158 12.25 -7.60 30.38
N ASP A 159 12.58 -8.68 31.04
CA ASP A 159 13.34 -8.70 32.32
C ASP A 159 12.75 -7.75 33.39
N GLY A 160 11.42 -7.72 33.52
CA GLY A 160 10.78 -6.88 34.50
C GLY A 160 10.70 -5.41 34.14
N LYS A 161 11.05 -4.99 32.93
CA LYS A 161 11.07 -3.59 32.47
C LYS A 161 10.18 -3.38 31.23
N PRO A 162 9.41 -2.30 31.19
CA PRO A 162 8.68 -1.92 30.00
C PRO A 162 9.57 -1.18 28.99
N TYR A 163 9.40 -1.46 27.71
CA TYR A 163 10.05 -0.81 26.59
C TYR A 163 9.01 -0.33 25.59
N LEU A 164 9.25 0.81 24.97
CA LEU A 164 8.55 1.21 23.75
C LEU A 164 9.20 0.49 22.57
N SER A 165 8.37 0.03 21.64
CA SER A 165 8.83 -0.73 20.48
C SER A 165 8.31 -0.10 19.20
N VAL A 166 9.19 0.11 18.24
CA VAL A 166 8.86 0.56 16.89
C VAL A 166 9.40 -0.44 15.88
N GLY A 167 8.54 -0.95 15.03
CA GLY A 167 8.87 -1.96 14.03
C GLY A 167 8.58 -1.49 12.62
N TYR A 168 9.37 -2.01 11.68
CA TYR A 168 9.12 -1.88 10.26
C TYR A 168 9.14 -3.26 9.61
N GLN A 169 8.07 -3.58 8.91
CA GLN A 169 7.93 -4.81 8.14
C GLN A 169 8.03 -4.50 6.65
N ALA A 170 8.86 -5.26 5.94
CA ALA A 170 8.97 -5.24 4.49
C ALA A 170 8.80 -6.67 3.94
N GLY A 171 7.64 -6.94 3.38
CA GLY A 171 7.28 -8.30 2.97
C GLY A 171 7.23 -9.26 4.15
N ARG A 172 8.09 -10.29 4.12
CA ARG A 172 8.17 -11.32 5.17
C ARG A 172 9.17 -11.01 6.29
N VAL A 173 9.97 -9.96 6.15
CA VAL A 173 10.97 -9.56 7.13
C VAL A 173 10.44 -8.40 7.97
N GLU A 174 10.59 -8.48 9.29
CA GLU A 174 10.24 -7.43 10.23
C GLU A 174 11.39 -7.16 11.17
N GLY A 175 11.79 -5.90 11.29
CA GLY A 175 12.74 -5.41 12.29
C GLY A 175 12.01 -4.55 13.32
N ILE A 176 12.29 -4.77 14.61
CA ILE A 176 11.72 -4.02 15.71
C ILE A 176 12.86 -3.48 16.57
N ALA A 177 12.84 -2.19 16.89
CA ALA A 177 13.72 -1.57 17.86
C ALA A 177 12.99 -1.34 19.18
N HIS A 178 13.66 -1.59 20.29
CA HIS A 178 13.16 -1.41 21.66
C HIS A 178 13.91 -0.29 22.35
N THR A 179 13.21 0.62 23.03
CA THR A 179 13.78 1.74 23.77
C THR A 179 13.10 1.92 25.11
N ASP A 180 13.86 2.30 26.12
CA ASP A 180 13.36 2.73 27.43
C ASP A 180 13.25 4.26 27.56
N GLY A 181 13.46 4.99 26.45
CA GLY A 181 13.49 6.43 26.41
C GLY A 181 14.88 7.04 26.60
N THR A 182 15.88 6.27 27.00
CA THR A 182 17.27 6.75 27.13
C THR A 182 18.15 6.36 25.93
N GLY A 183 17.73 5.35 25.18
CA GLY A 183 18.40 4.88 23.99
C GLY A 183 17.79 3.59 23.45
N VAL A 184 18.33 3.09 22.35
CA VAL A 184 17.95 1.77 21.83
C VAL A 184 18.59 0.70 22.70
N GLN A 185 17.79 -0.10 23.37
CA GLN A 185 18.22 -1.14 24.31
C GLN A 185 18.33 -2.52 23.66
N GLY A 186 17.70 -2.69 22.50
CA GLY A 186 17.74 -3.93 21.76
C GLY A 186 16.91 -3.89 20.49
N GLY A 187 17.01 -4.96 19.73
CA GLY A 187 16.24 -5.13 18.50
C GLY A 187 15.80 -6.58 18.30
N THR A 188 14.68 -6.76 17.61
CA THR A 188 14.17 -8.09 17.23
C THR A 188 14.07 -8.14 15.71
N LEU A 189 14.53 -9.24 15.12
CA LEU A 189 14.34 -9.55 13.72
C LEU A 189 13.42 -10.75 13.60
N MET A 190 12.33 -10.61 12.83
CA MET A 190 11.37 -11.69 12.61
C MET A 190 11.23 -11.98 11.13
N TYR A 191 10.91 -13.23 10.81
CA TYR A 191 10.60 -13.68 9.46
C TYR A 191 9.27 -14.43 9.46
N THR A 192 8.33 -14.01 8.60
CA THR A 192 7.04 -14.66 8.44
C THR A 192 7.21 -15.95 7.63
N ILE A 193 7.05 -17.10 8.28
CA ILE A 193 7.22 -18.41 7.66
C ILE A 193 6.03 -18.75 6.78
N LYS A 194 4.80 -18.41 7.23
CA LYS A 194 3.54 -18.74 6.54
C LYS A 194 2.54 -17.62 6.67
N GLU A 195 1.87 -17.31 5.57
CA GLU A 195 0.67 -16.45 5.49
C GLU A 195 -0.47 -17.30 4.90
N TRP A 196 -1.69 -17.16 5.41
CA TRP A 196 -2.91 -17.83 4.93
C TRP A 196 -4.02 -16.80 4.68
#